data_a65e1256a2a3a672fb99ae561d7455cd
#
_entry.id   a65e1256a2a3a672fb99ae561d7455cd
#
_cell.length_a   1.000
_cell.length_b   1.000
_cell.length_c   1.000
_cell.angle_alpha   90.00
_cell.angle_beta   90.00
_cell.angle_gamma   90.00
#
_symmetry.space_group_name_H-M   'P 1'
#
loop_
_entity.id
_entity.type
_entity.pdbx_description
1 polymer ?
#
loop_
_entity_poly.entity_id
_entity_poly.type
_entity_poly.pdbx_seq_one_letter_code
_entity_poly.pdbx_strand_id
1 'polypeptide(L)'
;DAHKLGIRVMLDGVFNHCSCRHPFFLDAQKKGKKSPYYDWFFWKEDGSYLTFGGVKAMPKLNTGNPEVIRYFSDVAVMWMRDYGADSWRLDVSDEISHKFLRAFRDAVMAQNPEAIIIGEDWHRAVRYLNGDEYDGIMNYGVTKACLDLLAFHTIDSRLFRDRIVRLYHTYSIAANQKMLNLLDSHDTDRFLTRVKGDAGRFRTAAAIMFFNPGIPCVYYGDEIGMEGGYDPDCRRTFEWNEENWDKDTRNLIKQLMKLKKGPALSDGDFGVEEKDGIITFT
;
A
#
# COMPACT_ATOMS: atom_id res chain seq x y z
N ASP A 1 18.61 -12.04 -5.02
CA ASP A 1 19.59 -11.35 -4.16
C ASP A 1 18.98 -10.88 -2.84
N ALA A 2 17.73 -10.39 -2.79
CA ALA A 2 17.08 -9.94 -1.57
C ALA A 2 17.08 -11.02 -0.47
N HIS A 3 16.68 -12.25 -0.79
CA HIS A 3 16.66 -13.37 0.14
C HIS A 3 18.03 -13.70 0.74
N LYS A 4 19.13 -13.53 -0.01
CA LYS A 4 20.49 -13.69 0.54
C LYS A 4 20.81 -12.72 1.66
N LEU A 5 20.09 -11.61 1.71
CA LEU A 5 20.20 -10.57 2.73
C LEU A 5 19.10 -10.68 3.82
N GLY A 6 18.29 -11.74 3.78
CA GLY A 6 17.17 -11.93 4.70
C GLY A 6 15.98 -10.99 4.43
N ILE A 7 15.88 -10.42 3.22
CA ILE A 7 14.81 -9.50 2.81
C ILE A 7 13.76 -10.28 2.03
N ARG A 8 12.49 -10.19 2.46
CA ARG A 8 11.34 -10.73 1.74
C ARG A 8 10.91 -9.80 0.63
N VAL A 9 10.32 -10.36 -0.43
CA VAL A 9 9.87 -9.63 -1.63
C VAL A 9 8.35 -9.67 -1.71
N MET A 10 7.73 -8.49 -1.64
CA MET A 10 6.30 -8.30 -1.89
C MET A 10 6.13 -7.76 -3.31
N LEU A 11 5.31 -8.43 -4.13
CA LEU A 11 5.00 -7.96 -5.48
C LEU A 11 3.71 -7.16 -5.49
N ASP A 12 3.62 -6.25 -6.46
CA ASP A 12 2.41 -5.50 -6.76
C ASP A 12 1.51 -6.27 -7.73
N GLY A 13 0.28 -6.56 -7.31
CA GLY A 13 -0.73 -7.29 -8.07
C GLY A 13 -1.78 -6.34 -8.63
N VAL A 14 -1.65 -5.95 -9.89
CA VAL A 14 -2.62 -5.11 -10.60
C VAL A 14 -3.68 -6.00 -11.25
N PHE A 15 -4.75 -6.33 -10.51
CA PHE A 15 -5.78 -7.30 -10.92
C PHE A 15 -7.18 -6.68 -11.10
N ASN A 16 -7.34 -5.38 -10.81
CA ASN A 16 -8.59 -4.67 -11.08
C ASN A 16 -8.77 -4.37 -12.57
N HIS A 17 -7.69 -4.16 -13.29
CA HIS A 17 -7.67 -3.80 -14.71
C HIS A 17 -6.42 -4.38 -15.38
N CYS A 18 -6.36 -4.29 -16.69
CA CYS A 18 -5.15 -4.67 -17.43
C CYS A 18 -4.84 -3.65 -18.52
N SER A 19 -3.75 -3.84 -19.25
CA SER A 19 -3.46 -3.02 -20.43
C SER A 19 -4.43 -3.32 -21.56
N CYS A 20 -4.87 -2.29 -22.30
CA CYS A 20 -5.60 -2.47 -23.57
C CYS A 20 -4.79 -3.24 -24.63
N ARG A 21 -3.50 -3.47 -24.40
CA ARG A 21 -2.62 -4.32 -25.23
C ARG A 21 -2.56 -5.76 -24.75
N HIS A 22 -3.26 -6.11 -23.67
CA HIS A 22 -3.27 -7.48 -23.17
C HIS A 22 -3.86 -8.42 -24.23
N PRO A 23 -3.22 -9.57 -24.52
CA PRO A 23 -3.64 -10.46 -25.60
C PRO A 23 -5.11 -10.91 -25.49
N PHE A 24 -5.58 -11.19 -24.28
CA PHE A 24 -6.97 -11.61 -24.05
C PHE A 24 -7.98 -10.48 -24.28
N PHE A 25 -7.61 -9.25 -23.93
CA PHE A 25 -8.45 -8.09 -24.24
C PHE A 25 -8.55 -7.85 -25.74
N LEU A 26 -7.42 -7.91 -26.45
CA LEU A 26 -7.40 -7.75 -27.91
C LEU A 26 -8.21 -8.84 -28.62
N ASP A 27 -8.14 -10.09 -28.17
CA ASP A 27 -8.93 -11.19 -28.70
C ASP A 27 -10.43 -10.95 -28.45
N ALA A 28 -10.80 -10.58 -27.23
CA ALA A 28 -12.18 -10.24 -26.86
C ALA A 28 -12.74 -9.07 -27.67
N GLN A 29 -11.94 -8.00 -27.84
CA GLN A 29 -12.33 -6.83 -28.64
C GLN A 29 -12.52 -7.18 -30.13
N LYS A 30 -11.64 -8.03 -30.68
CA LYS A 30 -11.68 -8.42 -32.10
C LYS A 30 -12.81 -9.40 -32.40
N LYS A 31 -13.04 -10.39 -31.54
CA LYS A 31 -13.99 -11.51 -31.81
C LYS A 31 -15.36 -11.31 -31.16
N GLY A 32 -15.50 -10.33 -30.24
CA GLY A 32 -16.74 -10.12 -29.50
C GLY A 32 -17.10 -11.40 -28.71
N LYS A 33 -18.39 -11.71 -28.65
CA LYS A 33 -18.91 -12.89 -27.91
C LYS A 33 -18.37 -14.25 -28.38
N LYS A 34 -17.64 -14.31 -29.50
CA LYS A 34 -16.96 -15.53 -29.95
C LYS A 34 -15.60 -15.75 -29.29
N SER A 35 -15.09 -14.77 -28.57
CA SER A 35 -13.86 -14.91 -27.80
C SER A 35 -14.12 -15.65 -26.48
N PRO A 36 -13.29 -16.61 -26.08
CA PRO A 36 -13.37 -17.21 -24.75
C PRO A 36 -13.11 -16.21 -23.63
N TYR A 37 -12.50 -15.07 -23.94
CA TYR A 37 -12.17 -14.00 -22.98
C TYR A 37 -13.19 -12.87 -22.96
N TYR A 38 -14.32 -12.97 -23.69
CA TYR A 38 -15.28 -11.88 -23.78
C TYR A 38 -15.83 -11.49 -22.40
N ASP A 39 -16.21 -12.46 -21.59
CA ASP A 39 -16.78 -12.26 -20.25
C ASP A 39 -15.73 -11.93 -19.16
N TRP A 40 -14.47 -11.83 -19.55
CA TRP A 40 -13.40 -11.33 -18.67
C TRP A 40 -13.44 -9.82 -18.49
N PHE A 41 -14.22 -9.12 -19.34
CA PHE A 41 -14.33 -7.67 -19.37
C PHE A 41 -15.79 -7.26 -19.32
N PHE A 42 -16.04 -5.99 -18.99
CA PHE A 42 -17.39 -5.42 -18.99
C PHE A 42 -17.60 -4.60 -20.24
N TRP A 43 -18.51 -5.06 -21.10
CA TRP A 43 -18.88 -4.41 -22.38
C TRP A 43 -20.19 -3.63 -22.22
N LYS A 44 -20.28 -2.47 -22.87
CA LYS A 44 -21.48 -1.66 -22.95
C LYS A 44 -22.25 -1.95 -24.27
N GLU A 45 -23.48 -1.50 -24.33
CA GLU A 45 -24.34 -1.70 -25.52
C GLU A 45 -23.77 -1.05 -26.79
N ASP A 46 -23.04 0.07 -26.65
CA ASP A 46 -22.39 0.77 -27.76
C ASP A 46 -21.06 0.11 -28.22
N GLY A 47 -20.71 -1.05 -27.64
CA GLY A 47 -19.47 -1.76 -27.93
C GLY A 47 -18.24 -1.21 -27.20
N SER A 48 -18.37 -0.16 -26.41
CA SER A 48 -17.32 0.30 -25.51
C SER A 48 -17.22 -0.61 -24.29
N TYR A 49 -16.22 -0.38 -23.43
CA TYR A 49 -15.96 -1.20 -22.25
C TYR A 49 -15.73 -0.34 -21.00
N LEU A 50 -15.92 -0.94 -19.83
CA LEU A 50 -15.57 -0.28 -18.56
C LEU A 50 -14.05 -0.19 -18.43
N THR A 51 -13.60 0.90 -17.82
CA THR A 51 -12.19 1.21 -17.62
C THR A 51 -11.96 1.66 -16.19
N PHE A 52 -10.74 1.49 -15.68
CA PHE A 52 -10.33 2.12 -14.45
C PHE A 52 -10.09 3.62 -14.67
N GLY A 53 -10.64 4.44 -13.78
CA GLY A 53 -10.46 5.90 -13.80
C GLY A 53 -10.89 6.61 -15.08
N GLY A 54 -11.71 5.98 -15.95
CA GLY A 54 -12.07 6.51 -17.27
C GLY A 54 -10.95 6.40 -18.32
N VAL A 55 -9.83 5.79 -18.00
CA VAL A 55 -8.65 5.66 -18.88
C VAL A 55 -8.83 4.52 -19.86
N LYS A 56 -8.99 4.82 -21.16
CA LYS A 56 -9.20 3.81 -22.22
C LYS A 56 -8.09 2.75 -22.31
N ALA A 57 -6.88 3.08 -21.89
CA ALA A 57 -5.77 2.14 -21.88
C ALA A 57 -5.85 1.07 -20.78
N MET A 58 -6.81 1.20 -19.84
CA MET A 58 -6.96 0.37 -18.64
C MET A 58 -8.34 -0.30 -18.58
N PRO A 59 -8.65 -1.29 -19.47
CA PRO A 59 -9.91 -2.03 -19.42
C PRO A 59 -10.05 -2.76 -18.09
N LYS A 60 -11.23 -2.62 -17.48
CA LYS A 60 -11.56 -3.24 -16.19
C LYS A 60 -11.80 -4.73 -16.35
N LEU A 61 -11.16 -5.52 -15.50
CA LEU A 61 -11.34 -6.97 -15.44
C LEU A 61 -12.61 -7.32 -14.65
N ASN A 62 -13.35 -8.30 -15.14
CA ASN A 62 -14.46 -8.90 -14.42
C ASN A 62 -13.95 -9.87 -13.36
N THR A 63 -13.53 -9.33 -12.23
CA THR A 63 -13.00 -10.11 -11.09
C THR A 63 -14.05 -10.99 -10.40
N GLY A 64 -15.32 -10.94 -10.82
CA GLY A 64 -16.36 -11.89 -10.42
C GLY A 64 -16.39 -13.15 -11.28
N ASN A 65 -15.72 -13.15 -12.45
CA ASN A 65 -15.67 -14.28 -13.36
C ASN A 65 -14.75 -15.39 -12.82
N PRO A 66 -15.22 -16.65 -12.70
CA PRO A 66 -14.42 -17.75 -12.15
C PRO A 66 -13.12 -18.04 -12.92
N GLU A 67 -13.10 -17.82 -14.23
CA GLU A 67 -11.89 -18.02 -15.04
C GLU A 67 -10.84 -16.94 -14.76
N VAL A 68 -11.27 -15.68 -14.61
CA VAL A 68 -10.40 -14.57 -14.19
C VAL A 68 -9.80 -14.84 -12.82
N ILE A 69 -10.65 -15.27 -11.86
CA ILE A 69 -10.20 -15.64 -10.51
C ILE A 69 -9.14 -16.73 -10.57
N ARG A 70 -9.41 -17.84 -11.25
CA ARG A 70 -8.46 -18.95 -11.38
C ARG A 70 -7.15 -18.49 -12.02
N TYR A 71 -7.23 -17.79 -13.16
CA TYR A 71 -6.04 -17.36 -13.90
C TYR A 71 -5.10 -16.50 -13.06
N PHE A 72 -5.63 -15.48 -12.37
CA PHE A 72 -4.78 -14.61 -11.56
C PHE A 72 -4.33 -15.23 -10.24
N SER A 73 -5.10 -16.17 -9.68
CA SER A 73 -4.63 -16.99 -8.56
C SER A 73 -3.46 -17.90 -8.99
N ASP A 74 -3.54 -18.51 -10.17
CA ASP A 74 -2.45 -19.31 -10.73
C ASP A 74 -1.21 -18.46 -11.03
N VAL A 75 -1.39 -17.23 -11.53
CA VAL A 75 -0.30 -16.26 -11.72
C VAL A 75 0.38 -15.93 -10.39
N ALA A 76 -0.40 -15.69 -9.33
CA ALA A 76 0.17 -15.39 -8.02
C ALA A 76 1.01 -16.57 -7.49
N VAL A 77 0.47 -17.78 -7.56
CA VAL A 77 1.18 -19.00 -7.14
C VAL A 77 2.45 -19.21 -7.96
N MET A 78 2.40 -18.98 -9.28
CA MET A 78 3.56 -19.08 -10.17
C MET A 78 4.69 -18.12 -9.72
N TRP A 79 4.37 -16.85 -9.45
CA TRP A 79 5.38 -15.90 -9.00
C TRP A 79 5.98 -16.26 -7.64
N MET A 80 5.20 -16.82 -6.75
CA MET A 80 5.68 -17.28 -5.44
C MET A 80 6.55 -18.54 -5.59
N ARG A 81 6.09 -19.55 -6.32
CA ARG A 81 6.76 -20.84 -6.47
C ARG A 81 8.01 -20.75 -7.33
N ASP A 82 7.92 -20.10 -8.50
CA ASP A 82 8.96 -20.16 -9.53
C ASP A 82 9.95 -18.98 -9.42
N TYR A 83 9.52 -17.84 -8.87
CA TYR A 83 10.33 -16.61 -8.79
C TYR A 83 10.60 -16.14 -7.36
N GLY A 84 10.00 -16.80 -6.35
CA GLY A 84 10.30 -16.55 -4.94
C GLY A 84 9.67 -15.27 -4.40
N ALA A 85 8.52 -14.84 -4.92
CA ALA A 85 7.74 -13.80 -4.26
C ALA A 85 7.22 -14.32 -2.92
N ASP A 86 7.31 -13.49 -1.88
CA ASP A 86 6.89 -13.87 -0.52
C ASP A 86 5.49 -13.39 -0.16
N SER A 87 5.04 -12.29 -0.77
CA SER A 87 3.84 -11.57 -0.37
C SER A 87 3.28 -10.74 -1.53
N TRP A 88 2.08 -10.17 -1.34
CA TRP A 88 1.39 -9.39 -2.37
C TRP A 88 0.85 -8.07 -1.82
N ARG A 89 1.03 -6.99 -2.58
CA ARG A 89 0.24 -5.77 -2.47
C ARG A 89 -0.76 -5.76 -3.62
N LEU A 90 -2.03 -5.55 -3.35
CA LEU A 90 -3.09 -5.52 -4.36
C LEU A 90 -3.47 -4.08 -4.70
N ASP A 91 -3.26 -3.71 -5.95
CA ASP A 91 -3.60 -2.41 -6.52
C ASP A 91 -5.11 -2.24 -6.62
N VAL A 92 -5.64 -1.07 -6.24
CA VAL A 92 -7.07 -0.73 -6.31
C VAL A 92 -7.95 -1.87 -5.75
N SER A 93 -7.56 -2.40 -4.59
CA SER A 93 -8.14 -3.65 -4.06
C SER A 93 -9.62 -3.51 -3.64
N ASP A 94 -10.08 -2.31 -3.33
CA ASP A 94 -11.48 -2.00 -2.99
C ASP A 94 -12.45 -2.08 -4.18
N GLU A 95 -11.93 -2.12 -5.42
CA GLU A 95 -12.72 -2.35 -6.63
C GLU A 95 -12.67 -3.82 -7.13
N ILE A 96 -11.91 -4.69 -6.46
CA ILE A 96 -11.83 -6.12 -6.76
C ILE A 96 -12.97 -6.86 -6.03
N SER A 97 -13.55 -7.88 -6.67
CA SER A 97 -14.65 -8.63 -6.06
C SER A 97 -14.19 -9.43 -4.82
N HIS A 98 -15.02 -9.48 -3.79
CA HIS A 98 -14.78 -10.31 -2.61
C HIS A 98 -14.52 -11.79 -2.92
N LYS A 99 -15.17 -12.33 -3.97
CA LYS A 99 -14.91 -13.72 -4.43
C LYS A 99 -13.48 -13.91 -4.92
N PHE A 100 -12.98 -12.92 -5.67
CA PHE A 100 -11.59 -12.94 -6.14
C PHE A 100 -10.63 -12.86 -4.94
N LEU A 101 -10.83 -11.90 -4.05
CA LEU A 101 -9.94 -11.66 -2.91
C LEU A 101 -9.80 -12.91 -2.03
N ARG A 102 -10.93 -13.60 -1.74
CA ARG A 102 -10.90 -14.85 -0.96
C ARG A 102 -10.19 -15.98 -1.66
N ALA A 103 -10.52 -16.23 -2.92
CA ALA A 103 -9.86 -17.29 -3.69
C ALA A 103 -8.37 -17.03 -3.90
N PHE A 104 -8.00 -15.76 -4.14
CA PHE A 104 -6.62 -15.31 -4.24
C PHE A 104 -5.86 -15.57 -2.92
N ARG A 105 -6.48 -15.17 -1.79
CA ARG A 105 -5.92 -15.45 -0.45
C ARG A 105 -5.71 -16.94 -0.22
N ASP A 106 -6.73 -17.74 -0.49
CA ASP A 106 -6.65 -19.20 -0.31
C ASP A 106 -5.47 -19.79 -1.10
N ALA A 107 -5.30 -19.38 -2.35
CA ALA A 107 -4.20 -19.82 -3.21
C ALA A 107 -2.82 -19.37 -2.70
N VAL A 108 -2.70 -18.11 -2.27
CA VAL A 108 -1.46 -17.54 -1.72
C VAL A 108 -1.08 -18.25 -0.41
N MET A 109 -2.03 -18.42 0.52
CA MET A 109 -1.79 -19.04 1.83
C MET A 109 -1.50 -20.55 1.69
N ALA A 110 -2.07 -21.24 0.71
CA ALA A 110 -1.71 -22.63 0.39
C ALA A 110 -0.26 -22.76 -0.10
N GLN A 111 0.26 -21.74 -0.79
CA GLN A 111 1.65 -21.71 -1.25
C GLN A 111 2.62 -21.29 -0.14
N ASN A 112 2.28 -20.30 0.67
CA ASN A 112 3.07 -19.83 1.80
C ASN A 112 2.15 -19.28 2.92
N PRO A 113 1.97 -20.02 4.02
CA PRO A 113 1.14 -19.57 5.15
C PRO A 113 1.63 -18.30 5.85
N GLU A 114 2.91 -17.96 5.69
CA GLU A 114 3.52 -16.75 6.25
C GLU A 114 3.41 -15.52 5.32
N ALA A 115 2.78 -15.67 4.16
CA ALA A 115 2.59 -14.56 3.24
C ALA A 115 1.68 -13.49 3.85
N ILE A 116 1.90 -12.25 3.46
CA ILE A 116 1.07 -11.11 3.84
C ILE A 116 0.44 -10.54 2.57
N ILE A 117 -0.85 -10.28 2.61
CA ILE A 117 -1.57 -9.59 1.53
C ILE A 117 -1.97 -8.21 2.03
N ILE A 118 -1.47 -7.17 1.39
CA ILE A 118 -1.79 -5.76 1.67
C ILE A 118 -2.70 -5.22 0.56
N GLY A 119 -3.84 -4.66 0.94
CA GLY A 119 -4.71 -3.96 0.00
C GLY A 119 -4.31 -2.49 -0.16
N GLU A 120 -4.34 -1.97 -1.38
CA GLU A 120 -4.44 -0.53 -1.55
C GLU A 120 -5.90 -0.14 -1.44
N ASP A 121 -6.23 0.53 -0.35
CA ASP A 121 -7.55 1.10 -0.07
C ASP A 121 -7.36 2.48 0.56
N TRP A 122 -7.85 3.51 -0.12
CA TRP A 122 -7.74 4.90 0.34
C TRP A 122 -8.77 5.26 1.41
N HIS A 123 -9.69 4.34 1.71
CA HIS A 123 -10.82 4.55 2.59
C HIS A 123 -10.81 3.60 3.80
N ARG A 124 -11.98 3.37 4.38
CA ARG A 124 -12.15 2.42 5.48
C ARG A 124 -12.33 1.01 4.96
N ALA A 125 -11.34 0.17 5.20
CA ALA A 125 -11.29 -1.20 4.72
C ALA A 125 -11.83 -2.26 5.70
N VAL A 126 -12.63 -1.86 6.70
CA VAL A 126 -13.07 -2.78 7.79
C VAL A 126 -13.63 -4.10 7.26
N ARG A 127 -14.44 -4.05 6.19
CA ARG A 127 -15.08 -5.24 5.61
C ARG A 127 -14.11 -6.21 4.93
N TYR A 128 -12.91 -5.75 4.57
CA TYR A 128 -11.88 -6.57 3.90
C TYR A 128 -10.89 -7.20 4.88
N LEU A 129 -10.89 -6.76 6.15
CA LEU A 129 -9.91 -7.14 7.17
C LEU A 129 -10.49 -8.11 8.21
N ASN A 130 -11.41 -8.99 7.77
CA ASN A 130 -12.01 -10.02 8.60
C ASN A 130 -11.17 -11.32 8.66
N GLY A 131 -10.00 -11.34 8.00
CA GLY A 131 -9.09 -12.48 7.98
C GLY A 131 -9.26 -13.41 6.79
N ASP A 132 -10.20 -13.16 5.89
CA ASP A 132 -10.52 -13.98 4.72
C ASP A 132 -10.18 -13.32 3.37
N GLU A 133 -9.70 -12.07 3.35
CA GLU A 133 -9.36 -11.34 2.12
C GLU A 133 -7.91 -10.83 2.17
N TYR A 134 -7.61 -9.68 2.78
CA TYR A 134 -6.24 -9.27 3.00
C TYR A 134 -5.95 -9.01 4.49
N ASP A 135 -4.65 -8.90 4.82
CA ASP A 135 -4.19 -8.85 6.21
C ASP A 135 -4.12 -7.42 6.76
N GLY A 136 -3.81 -6.48 5.89
CA GLY A 136 -3.67 -5.06 6.19
C GLY A 136 -3.88 -4.22 4.94
N ILE A 137 -3.79 -2.91 5.10
CA ILE A 137 -3.89 -1.94 4.00
C ILE A 137 -2.73 -0.96 4.02
N MET A 138 -2.52 -0.27 2.91
CA MET A 138 -1.73 0.96 2.88
C MET A 138 -2.44 2.02 3.73
N ASN A 139 -1.84 2.39 4.87
CA ASN A 139 -2.52 3.16 5.92
C ASN A 139 -2.51 4.68 5.62
N TYR A 140 -3.19 5.08 4.57
CA TYR A 140 -3.35 6.49 4.21
C TYR A 140 -4.07 7.34 5.28
N GLY A 141 -4.74 6.71 6.24
CA GLY A 141 -5.32 7.39 7.39
C GLY A 141 -4.26 8.06 8.28
N VAL A 142 -3.15 7.37 8.53
CA VAL A 142 -1.99 7.91 9.27
C VAL A 142 -1.29 8.98 8.44
N THR A 143 -1.06 8.73 7.14
CA THR A 143 -0.50 9.73 6.21
C THR A 143 -1.27 11.03 6.26
N LYS A 144 -2.61 10.94 6.13
CA LYS A 144 -3.48 12.12 6.18
C LYS A 144 -3.41 12.86 7.51
N ALA A 145 -3.38 12.14 8.63
CA ALA A 145 -3.26 12.78 9.94
C ALA A 145 -1.94 13.54 10.07
N CYS A 146 -0.82 12.96 9.60
CA CYS A 146 0.48 13.61 9.57
C CYS A 146 0.51 14.85 8.65
N LEU A 147 -0.08 14.76 7.46
CA LEU A 147 -0.19 15.90 6.54
C LEU A 147 -1.02 17.05 7.14
N ASP A 148 -2.18 16.72 7.73
CA ASP A 148 -3.07 17.73 8.32
C ASP A 148 -2.40 18.44 9.51
N LEU A 149 -1.59 17.74 10.31
CA LEU A 149 -0.85 18.35 11.43
C LEU A 149 0.38 19.11 10.97
N LEU A 150 1.26 18.48 10.18
CA LEU A 150 2.62 18.95 9.94
C LEU A 150 2.80 19.76 8.65
N ALA A 151 1.96 19.52 7.64
CA ALA A 151 2.04 20.23 6.35
C ALA A 151 0.98 21.33 6.22
N PHE A 152 -0.28 21.01 6.49
CA PHE A 152 -1.41 21.89 6.24
C PHE A 152 -1.86 22.68 7.46
N HIS A 153 -1.47 22.26 8.67
CA HIS A 153 -1.86 22.90 9.95
C HIS A 153 -3.39 23.07 10.09
N THR A 154 -4.14 22.09 9.58
CA THR A 154 -5.62 22.09 9.64
C THR A 154 -6.16 21.46 10.92
N ILE A 155 -5.29 20.80 11.68
CA ILE A 155 -5.60 20.21 12.98
C ILE A 155 -4.50 20.55 14.01
N ASP A 156 -4.87 20.53 15.28
CA ASP A 156 -3.94 20.62 16.40
C ASP A 156 -3.50 19.23 16.91
N SER A 157 -2.63 19.22 17.92
CA SER A 157 -2.11 18.00 18.55
C SER A 157 -3.21 17.14 19.18
N ARG A 158 -4.27 17.74 19.74
CA ARG A 158 -5.39 17.02 20.36
C ARG A 158 -6.20 16.28 19.32
N LEU A 159 -6.56 16.97 18.23
CA LEU A 159 -7.32 16.35 17.15
C LEU A 159 -6.49 15.30 16.42
N PHE A 160 -5.17 15.51 16.30
CA PHE A 160 -4.26 14.48 15.77
C PHE A 160 -4.30 13.22 16.64
N ARG A 161 -4.11 13.34 17.96
CA ARG A 161 -4.21 12.24 18.92
C ARG A 161 -5.52 11.49 18.76
N ASP A 162 -6.66 12.23 18.73
CA ASP A 162 -7.98 11.62 18.59
C ASP A 162 -8.16 10.84 17.28
N ARG A 163 -7.56 11.33 16.19
CA ARG A 163 -7.58 10.62 14.90
C ARG A 163 -6.76 9.34 14.94
N ILE A 164 -5.55 9.37 15.50
CA ILE A 164 -4.70 8.17 15.61
C ILE A 164 -5.38 7.11 16.48
N VAL A 165 -5.90 7.50 17.65
CA VAL A 165 -6.64 6.59 18.54
C VAL A 165 -7.88 6.00 17.84
N ARG A 166 -8.63 6.82 17.11
CA ARG A 166 -9.79 6.34 16.32
C ARG A 166 -9.38 5.37 15.22
N LEU A 167 -8.29 5.64 14.50
CA LEU A 167 -7.77 4.73 13.47
C LEU A 167 -7.41 3.38 14.07
N TYR A 168 -6.69 3.39 15.18
CA TYR A 168 -6.32 2.16 15.89
C TYR A 168 -7.53 1.33 16.32
N HIS A 169 -8.55 1.97 16.91
CA HIS A 169 -9.77 1.28 17.34
C HIS A 169 -10.76 0.95 16.20
N THR A 170 -10.48 1.38 14.98
CA THR A 170 -11.31 1.03 13.82
C THR A 170 -11.08 -0.41 13.37
N TYR A 171 -9.89 -0.95 13.60
CA TYR A 171 -9.47 -2.26 13.11
C TYR A 171 -9.12 -3.20 14.27
N SER A 172 -9.11 -4.50 13.99
CA SER A 172 -8.64 -5.50 14.96
C SER A 172 -7.15 -5.32 15.26
N ILE A 173 -6.68 -5.81 16.41
CA ILE A 173 -5.26 -5.81 16.75
C ILE A 173 -4.43 -6.52 15.66
N ALA A 174 -4.90 -7.68 15.19
CA ALA A 174 -4.23 -8.45 14.15
C ALA A 174 -4.08 -7.66 12.83
N ALA A 175 -5.11 -6.89 12.43
CA ALA A 175 -5.04 -6.03 11.26
C ALA A 175 -4.10 -4.83 11.49
N ASN A 176 -4.18 -4.19 12.66
CA ASN A 176 -3.28 -3.06 13.01
C ASN A 176 -1.80 -3.46 12.95
N GLN A 177 -1.45 -4.67 13.37
CA GLN A 177 -0.07 -5.18 13.31
C GLN A 177 0.44 -5.41 11.87
N LYS A 178 -0.46 -5.47 10.90
CA LYS A 178 -0.14 -5.68 9.47
C LYS A 178 -0.43 -4.47 8.58
N MET A 179 -0.87 -3.33 9.16
CA MET A 179 -1.02 -2.08 8.41
C MET A 179 0.31 -1.64 7.84
N LEU A 180 0.33 -1.28 6.56
CA LEU A 180 1.49 -0.70 5.92
C LEU A 180 1.46 0.82 6.13
N ASN A 181 2.14 1.31 7.16
CA ASN A 181 2.21 2.73 7.48
C ASN A 181 3.17 3.43 6.51
N LEU A 182 2.72 4.47 5.83
CA LEU A 182 3.50 5.22 4.85
C LEU A 182 3.26 6.73 5.03
N LEU A 183 4.18 7.54 4.54
CA LEU A 183 4.02 9.00 4.48
C LEU A 183 3.65 9.48 3.09
N ASP A 184 4.12 8.77 2.08
CA ASP A 184 3.90 9.03 0.67
C ASP A 184 4.11 7.75 -0.15
N SER A 185 3.91 7.84 -1.45
CA SER A 185 4.05 6.72 -2.37
C SER A 185 4.35 7.22 -3.80
N HIS A 186 4.40 6.30 -4.75
CA HIS A 186 4.51 6.61 -6.17
C HIS A 186 3.29 7.33 -6.78
N ASP A 187 2.18 7.43 -6.04
CA ASP A 187 0.93 8.08 -6.46
C ASP A 187 0.68 9.43 -5.78
N THR A 188 1.56 9.83 -4.88
CA THR A 188 1.42 11.09 -4.13
C THR A 188 2.66 11.97 -4.27
N ASP A 189 2.54 13.26 -3.94
CA ASP A 189 3.73 14.06 -3.72
C ASP A 189 4.52 13.50 -2.54
N ARG A 190 5.85 13.63 -2.58
CA ARG A 190 6.69 13.26 -1.45
C ARG A 190 6.38 14.11 -0.23
N PHE A 191 6.40 13.52 0.96
CA PHE A 191 6.03 14.19 2.20
C PHE A 191 6.94 15.40 2.48
N LEU A 192 8.25 15.26 2.22
CA LEU A 192 9.20 16.38 2.39
C LEU A 192 8.82 17.58 1.50
N THR A 193 8.36 17.34 0.27
CA THR A 193 7.84 18.40 -0.61
C THR A 193 6.60 19.05 -0.02
N ARG A 194 5.67 18.26 0.57
CA ARG A 194 4.45 18.76 1.21
C ARG A 194 4.74 19.64 2.43
N VAL A 195 5.79 19.34 3.18
CA VAL A 195 6.25 20.20 4.29
C VAL A 195 7.23 21.28 3.84
N LYS A 196 7.33 21.54 2.52
CA LYS A 196 8.16 22.61 1.92
C LYS A 196 9.64 22.51 2.26
N GLY A 197 10.19 21.29 2.24
CA GLY A 197 11.60 21.02 2.55
C GLY A 197 11.96 21.06 4.04
N ASP A 198 10.96 21.18 4.93
CA ASP A 198 11.21 21.18 6.38
C ASP A 198 11.56 19.75 6.86
N ALA A 199 12.85 19.46 6.91
CA ALA A 199 13.36 18.15 7.34
C ALA A 199 12.98 17.82 8.81
N GLY A 200 12.78 18.81 9.67
CA GLY A 200 12.33 18.60 11.05
C GLY A 200 10.92 18.02 11.09
N ARG A 201 9.99 18.58 10.32
CA ARG A 201 8.62 18.07 10.19
C ARG A 201 8.59 16.70 9.53
N PHE A 202 9.40 16.49 8.49
CA PHE A 202 9.52 15.16 7.86
C PHE A 202 10.00 14.12 8.87
N ARG A 203 11.07 14.41 9.63
CA ARG A 203 11.60 13.51 10.66
C ARG A 203 10.58 13.22 11.78
N THR A 204 9.77 14.20 12.15
CA THR A 204 8.66 13.99 13.10
C THR A 204 7.61 13.04 12.52
N ALA A 205 7.21 13.23 11.27
CA ALA A 205 6.27 12.32 10.59
C ALA A 205 6.83 10.89 10.47
N ALA A 206 8.12 10.76 10.14
CA ALA A 206 8.79 9.47 10.09
C ALA A 206 8.76 8.77 11.46
N ALA A 207 9.05 9.47 12.55
CA ALA A 207 8.94 8.92 13.90
C ALA A 207 7.50 8.43 14.18
N ILE A 208 6.48 9.23 13.87
CA ILE A 208 5.07 8.84 14.01
C ILE A 208 4.77 7.56 13.22
N MET A 209 5.23 7.47 11.95
CA MET A 209 5.03 6.30 11.10
C MET A 209 5.62 5.03 11.74
N PHE A 210 6.81 5.12 12.33
CA PHE A 210 7.46 3.98 12.96
C PHE A 210 6.86 3.60 14.31
N PHE A 211 6.36 4.56 15.09
CA PHE A 211 5.73 4.29 16.39
C PHE A 211 4.31 3.76 16.27
N ASN A 212 3.61 3.98 15.15
CA ASN A 212 2.30 3.37 14.94
C ASN A 212 2.42 1.84 14.83
N PRO A 213 1.42 1.07 15.33
CA PRO A 213 1.33 -0.37 15.09
C PRO A 213 1.33 -0.68 13.59
N GLY A 214 1.97 -1.78 13.22
CA GLY A 214 2.08 -2.21 11.83
C GLY A 214 3.49 -2.08 11.27
N ILE A 215 3.60 -2.10 9.97
CA ILE A 215 4.84 -2.19 9.19
C ILE A 215 5.15 -0.79 8.63
N PRO A 216 6.23 -0.13 9.03
CA PRO A 216 6.63 1.13 8.40
C PRO A 216 7.10 0.89 6.97
N CYS A 217 6.58 1.69 6.05
CA CYS A 217 6.94 1.67 4.63
C CYS A 217 7.63 2.98 4.27
N VAL A 218 8.93 2.90 4.03
CA VAL A 218 9.74 4.04 3.57
C VAL A 218 9.75 4.02 2.05
N TYR A 219 9.17 5.05 1.42
CA TYR A 219 9.26 5.19 -0.03
C TYR A 219 10.70 5.47 -0.40
N TYR A 220 11.20 4.84 -1.47
CA TYR A 220 12.63 4.97 -1.83
C TYR A 220 13.04 6.44 -1.96
N GLY A 221 14.16 6.78 -1.35
CA GLY A 221 14.68 8.15 -1.34
C GLY A 221 14.22 9.03 -0.18
N ASP A 222 13.17 8.67 0.53
CA ASP A 222 12.75 9.39 1.74
C ASP A 222 13.82 9.35 2.81
N GLU A 223 14.51 8.19 2.93
CA GLU A 223 15.60 7.99 3.88
C GLU A 223 16.80 8.89 3.65
N ILE A 224 16.88 9.54 2.50
CA ILE A 224 17.96 10.47 2.13
C ILE A 224 17.47 11.89 1.84
N GLY A 225 16.16 12.16 2.08
CA GLY A 225 15.57 13.48 1.95
C GLY A 225 15.26 13.89 0.50
N MET A 226 14.88 12.94 -0.37
CA MET A 226 14.43 13.28 -1.73
C MET A 226 13.10 14.02 -1.71
N GLU A 227 13.01 15.03 -2.57
CA GLU A 227 11.77 15.75 -2.87
C GLU A 227 11.20 15.32 -4.23
N GLY A 228 9.90 15.57 -4.43
CA GLY A 228 9.20 15.35 -5.68
C GLY A 228 7.72 15.72 -5.54
N GLY A 229 7.19 16.42 -6.53
CA GLY A 229 5.76 16.75 -6.62
C GLY A 229 4.94 15.57 -7.12
N TYR A 230 3.72 15.87 -7.59
CA TYR A 230 2.79 14.85 -8.08
C TYR A 230 3.39 14.01 -9.23
N ASP A 231 2.87 12.79 -9.39
CA ASP A 231 3.26 11.87 -10.48
C ASP A 231 3.35 12.58 -11.86
N PRO A 232 4.45 12.41 -12.61
CA PRO A 232 5.57 11.49 -12.39
C PRO A 232 6.75 12.05 -11.56
N ASP A 233 6.69 13.27 -11.06
CA ASP A 233 7.82 13.94 -10.41
C ASP A 233 8.24 13.27 -9.08
N CYS A 234 7.31 12.66 -8.35
CA CYS A 234 7.62 11.84 -7.15
C CYS A 234 8.45 10.58 -7.47
N ARG A 235 8.52 10.16 -8.74
CA ARG A 235 9.21 8.95 -9.21
C ARG A 235 10.58 9.26 -9.83
N ARG A 236 11.26 10.33 -9.41
CA ARG A 236 12.64 10.64 -9.82
C ARG A 236 13.56 9.48 -9.51
N THR A 237 14.64 9.33 -10.31
CA THR A 237 15.67 8.33 -10.03
C THR A 237 16.30 8.54 -8.67
N PHE A 238 16.70 7.46 -8.00
CA PHE A 238 17.37 7.53 -6.71
C PHE A 238 18.68 8.34 -6.82
N GLU A 239 18.93 9.21 -5.84
CA GLU A 239 20.17 9.97 -5.76
C GLU A 239 21.29 9.09 -5.19
N TRP A 240 22.21 8.65 -6.03
CA TRP A 240 23.31 7.78 -5.64
C TRP A 240 24.55 8.51 -5.13
N ASN A 241 24.64 9.84 -5.31
CA ASN A 241 25.74 10.61 -4.74
C ASN A 241 25.45 10.89 -3.24
N GLU A 242 26.17 10.21 -2.36
CA GLU A 242 26.00 10.31 -0.91
C GLU A 242 26.30 11.72 -0.35
N GLU A 243 26.96 12.60 -1.11
CA GLU A 243 27.20 13.98 -0.69
C GLU A 243 25.89 14.80 -0.67
N ASN A 244 24.93 14.42 -1.49
CA ASN A 244 23.63 15.06 -1.58
C ASN A 244 22.58 14.53 -0.57
N TRP A 245 22.94 13.53 0.23
CA TRP A 245 22.00 12.90 1.15
C TRP A 245 21.81 13.70 2.44
N ASP A 246 20.56 13.82 2.90
CA ASP A 246 20.29 14.23 4.28
C ASP A 246 20.71 13.11 5.24
N LYS A 247 21.93 13.21 5.72
CA LYS A 247 22.56 12.20 6.60
C LYS A 247 21.86 12.11 7.95
N ASP A 248 21.27 13.20 8.44
CA ASP A 248 20.54 13.21 9.72
C ASP A 248 19.23 12.42 9.58
N THR A 249 18.48 12.63 8.51
CA THR A 249 17.28 11.85 8.20
C THR A 249 17.62 10.37 8.05
N ARG A 250 18.68 10.06 7.30
CA ARG A 250 19.13 8.66 7.13
C ARG A 250 19.50 8.00 8.46
N ASN A 251 20.21 8.71 9.32
CA ASN A 251 20.59 8.19 10.63
C ASN A 251 19.37 7.98 11.54
N LEU A 252 18.41 8.91 11.51
CA LEU A 252 17.15 8.75 12.25
C LEU A 252 16.36 7.52 11.76
N ILE A 253 16.17 7.34 10.45
CA ILE A 253 15.46 6.18 9.90
C ILE A 253 16.13 4.87 10.35
N LYS A 254 17.47 4.79 10.32
CA LYS A 254 18.19 3.61 10.82
C LYS A 254 17.94 3.35 12.31
N GLN A 255 17.89 4.40 13.13
CA GLN A 255 17.58 4.27 14.55
C GLN A 255 16.14 3.81 14.78
N LEU A 256 15.19 4.39 14.06
CA LEU A 256 13.77 4.00 14.11
C LEU A 256 13.56 2.54 13.68
N MET A 257 14.24 2.10 12.62
CA MET A 257 14.21 0.68 12.20
C MET A 257 14.74 -0.26 13.30
N LYS A 258 15.77 0.17 14.03
CA LYS A 258 16.33 -0.60 15.15
C LYS A 258 15.37 -0.67 16.33
N LEU A 259 14.74 0.45 16.67
CA LEU A 259 13.71 0.53 17.71
C LEU A 259 12.48 -0.30 17.37
N LYS A 260 12.00 -0.26 16.10
CA LYS A 260 10.83 -1.00 15.64
C LYS A 260 10.97 -2.52 15.79
N LYS A 261 12.20 -3.04 15.74
CA LYS A 261 12.47 -4.46 15.96
C LYS A 261 12.46 -4.86 17.45
N GLY A 262 12.37 -3.90 18.35
CA GLY A 262 12.30 -4.16 19.79
C GLY A 262 10.89 -4.59 20.23
N PRO A 263 10.78 -5.39 21.32
CA PRO A 263 9.50 -5.97 21.75
C PRO A 263 8.44 -4.91 22.12
N ALA A 264 8.86 -3.75 22.61
CA ALA A 264 7.94 -2.68 22.98
C ALA A 264 7.11 -2.16 21.79
N LEU A 265 7.68 -2.13 20.56
CA LEU A 265 6.99 -1.66 19.36
C LEU A 265 6.46 -2.79 18.48
N SER A 266 6.82 -4.04 18.75
CA SER A 266 6.30 -5.21 18.01
C SER A 266 5.12 -5.86 18.71
N ASP A 267 5.13 -5.96 20.05
CA ASP A 267 4.20 -6.79 20.82
C ASP A 267 3.54 -6.04 21.98
N GLY A 268 3.93 -4.77 22.24
CA GLY A 268 3.39 -3.93 23.31
C GLY A 268 1.96 -3.44 23.04
N ASP A 269 1.32 -3.01 24.10
CA ASP A 269 0.07 -2.24 23.99
C ASP A 269 0.35 -0.88 23.34
N PHE A 270 -0.63 -0.34 22.65
CA PHE A 270 -0.50 0.94 21.96
C PHE A 270 -1.38 2.01 22.59
N GLY A 271 -0.76 3.11 22.97
CA GLY A 271 -1.44 4.30 23.45
C GLY A 271 -0.89 5.59 22.85
N VAL A 272 -1.73 6.60 22.78
CA VAL A 272 -1.33 7.96 22.39
C VAL A 272 -1.95 8.96 23.33
N GLU A 273 -1.12 9.75 23.99
CA GLU A 273 -1.53 10.82 24.89
C GLU A 273 -1.15 12.18 24.31
N GLU A 274 -1.87 13.21 24.69
CA GLU A 274 -1.55 14.59 24.37
C GLU A 274 -1.67 15.45 25.62
N LYS A 275 -0.65 16.21 25.92
CA LYS A 275 -0.63 17.17 27.01
C LYS A 275 0.21 18.39 26.60
N ASP A 276 -0.40 19.56 26.68
CA ASP A 276 0.24 20.86 26.44
C ASP A 276 0.97 20.95 25.09
N GLY A 277 0.40 20.37 24.03
CA GLY A 277 0.99 20.32 22.67
C GLY A 277 2.01 19.20 22.47
N ILE A 278 2.29 18.40 23.48
CA ILE A 278 3.23 17.26 23.40
C ILE A 278 2.43 15.98 23.17
N ILE A 279 2.78 15.24 22.13
CA ILE A 279 2.19 13.93 21.81
C ILE A 279 3.16 12.85 22.28
N THR A 280 2.68 11.93 23.10
CA THR A 280 3.42 10.79 23.62
C THR A 280 2.83 9.49 23.11
N PHE A 281 3.66 8.66 22.52
CA PHE A 281 3.32 7.29 22.13
C PHE A 281 3.80 6.34 23.23
N THR A 282 2.93 5.42 23.66
CA THR A 282 3.18 4.45 24.73
C THR A 282 2.82 3.05 24.27
#